data_bbd204f466c03fe15ed12443f48dc332
#
_entry.id   bbd204f466c03fe15ed12443f48dc332
#
_cell.length_a   1.000
_cell.length_b   1.000
_cell.length_c   1.000
_cell.angle_alpha   90.00
_cell.angle_beta   90.00
_cell.angle_gamma   90.00
#
_symmetry.space_group_name_H-M   'P 1'
#
loop_
_entity.id
_entity.type
_entity.pdbx_description
1 polymer ?
#
loop_
_entity_poly.entity_id
_entity_poly.type
_entity_poly.pdbx_seq_one_letter_code
_entity_poly.pdbx_strand_id
1 'polypeptide(L)'
;VDEPQTADWRSYPFQLVPGDPQLSFPAAEGNHLDCESDTWFIAGELTAESGRQFAFLTIFNKNRPGQSIVADFYTFALFDLDNGTYGTYTDYDMPPANMAPGARPKMFTDTGHLDMTYDSGAGHVVWRTCRDEQRRLIPYTYDVGLVGTDPAGDAMRLDLNVTPSRAPVPLGGAEYNGKIECFGQADTYSYFQTGMTMTGTLRWGSTEESVTGSAGHVDRQWFPMIANSGGPDGNVRARSHEWRTINLDNGVDLSIWRQFDRTNHNALQPFSGATTSSGDADPEFADDIEV
;
A
#
# COMPACT_ATOMS: atom_id res chain seq x y z
N VAL A 1 10.69 15.84 35.59
CA VAL A 1 9.86 14.92 34.81
C VAL A 1 10.20 15.28 33.36
N ASP A 2 11.05 14.45 32.73
CA ASP A 2 11.36 14.61 31.32
C ASP A 2 10.07 14.41 30.54
N GLU A 3 9.68 15.39 29.76
CA GLU A 3 8.62 15.20 28.77
C GLU A 3 9.05 14.05 27.84
N PRO A 4 8.16 13.11 27.51
CA PRO A 4 8.50 12.07 26.56
C PRO A 4 8.90 12.74 25.26
N GLN A 5 10.17 12.60 24.89
CA GLN A 5 10.68 13.02 23.59
C GLN A 5 9.83 12.30 22.55
N THR A 6 9.01 13.05 21.82
CA THR A 6 8.28 12.50 20.67
C THR A 6 9.33 11.96 19.71
N ALA A 7 9.33 10.64 19.50
CA ALA A 7 10.28 10.00 18.61
C ALA A 7 10.15 10.62 17.21
N ASP A 8 11.25 11.05 16.64
CA ASP A 8 11.27 11.61 15.28
C ASP A 8 10.99 10.47 14.28
N TRP A 9 9.89 10.55 13.57
CA TRP A 9 9.51 9.59 12.55
C TRP A 9 10.56 9.44 11.42
N ARG A 10 11.43 10.43 11.27
CA ARG A 10 12.53 10.42 10.28
C ARG A 10 13.70 9.51 10.71
N SER A 11 13.56 8.79 11.80
CA SER A 11 14.58 7.86 12.29
C SER A 11 13.99 6.53 12.71
N TYR A 12 14.68 5.42 12.42
CA TYR A 12 14.30 4.10 12.93
C TYR A 12 15.11 3.73 14.18
N PRO A 13 14.52 3.04 15.18
CA PRO A 13 13.11 2.62 15.21
C PRO A 13 12.16 3.76 15.53
N PHE A 14 10.94 3.69 14.98
CA PHE A 14 9.86 4.63 15.26
C PHE A 14 8.58 3.85 15.59
N GLN A 15 7.84 4.26 16.61
CA GLN A 15 6.58 3.66 16.99
C GLN A 15 5.44 4.63 16.69
N LEU A 16 4.61 4.29 15.70
CA LEU A 16 3.54 5.15 15.23
C LEU A 16 2.43 5.31 16.29
N VAL A 17 2.09 4.21 16.95
CA VAL A 17 1.13 4.21 18.08
C VAL A 17 1.88 3.74 19.32
N PRO A 18 2.06 4.61 20.33
CA PRO A 18 2.78 4.27 21.52
C PRO A 18 2.22 3.04 22.24
N GLY A 19 3.07 2.04 22.49
CA GLY A 19 2.69 0.80 23.16
C GLY A 19 2.13 -0.28 22.23
N ASP A 20 1.93 -0.01 20.92
CA ASP A 20 1.51 -1.02 19.97
C ASP A 20 2.69 -1.52 19.11
N PRO A 21 3.19 -2.75 19.34
CA PRO A 21 4.34 -3.28 18.61
C PRO A 21 4.04 -3.56 17.14
N GLN A 22 2.78 -3.70 16.73
CA GLN A 22 2.39 -3.94 15.34
C GLN A 22 2.66 -2.72 14.45
N LEU A 23 2.60 -1.52 15.02
CA LEU A 23 2.86 -0.26 14.33
C LEU A 23 4.25 0.30 14.68
N SER A 24 5.24 -0.58 14.77
CA SER A 24 6.65 -0.24 15.00
C SER A 24 7.46 -0.37 13.72
N PHE A 25 8.08 0.71 13.30
CA PHE A 25 8.91 0.79 12.10
C PHE A 25 10.40 0.52 12.41
N PRO A 26 11.10 -0.15 11.48
CA PRO A 26 10.71 -0.51 10.12
C PRO A 26 9.90 -1.82 9.99
N ALA A 27 9.69 -2.58 11.05
CA ALA A 27 9.06 -3.91 10.98
C ALA A 27 7.62 -3.87 10.42
N ALA A 28 6.84 -2.81 10.73
CA ALA A 28 5.50 -2.62 10.19
C ALA A 28 5.43 -2.51 8.65
N GLU A 29 6.55 -2.20 7.99
CA GLU A 29 6.64 -2.18 6.53
C GLU A 29 6.89 -3.58 5.94
N GLY A 30 7.42 -4.49 6.74
CA GLY A 30 7.75 -5.85 6.34
C GLY A 30 6.54 -6.79 6.29
N ASN A 31 6.81 -8.07 6.20
CA ASN A 31 5.84 -9.15 6.10
C ASN A 31 5.39 -9.63 7.49
N HIS A 32 4.09 -9.76 7.69
CA HIS A 32 3.46 -10.21 8.94
C HIS A 32 3.07 -11.69 8.82
N LEU A 33 3.90 -12.58 9.34
CA LEU A 33 3.76 -14.04 9.17
C LEU A 33 2.49 -14.63 9.78
N ASP A 34 1.93 -13.97 10.80
CA ASP A 34 0.75 -14.44 11.54
C ASP A 34 -0.57 -13.91 10.94
N CYS A 35 -0.52 -13.34 9.73
CA CYS A 35 -1.68 -12.74 9.08
C CYS A 35 -2.35 -13.68 8.09
N GLU A 36 -3.65 -13.51 7.89
CA GLU A 36 -4.43 -14.12 6.81
C GLU A 36 -4.07 -13.49 5.46
N SER A 37 -3.86 -12.18 5.45
CA SER A 37 -3.48 -11.42 4.26
C SER A 37 -2.62 -10.21 4.66
N ASP A 38 -1.62 -9.92 3.85
CA ASP A 38 -0.73 -8.78 3.99
C ASP A 38 -0.64 -8.05 2.65
N THR A 39 -0.89 -6.73 2.66
CA THR A 39 -1.06 -5.94 1.45
C THR A 39 -0.17 -4.71 1.47
N TRP A 40 0.50 -4.48 0.35
CA TRP A 40 1.30 -3.28 0.05
C TRP A 40 0.70 -2.57 -1.15
N PHE A 41 0.49 -1.30 -1.02
CA PHE A 41 -0.06 -0.44 -2.05
C PHE A 41 0.75 0.85 -2.18
N ILE A 42 1.05 1.25 -3.40
CA ILE A 42 1.55 2.59 -3.72
C ILE A 42 0.89 3.10 -4.99
N ALA A 43 0.50 4.36 -4.97
CA ALA A 43 -0.04 5.08 -6.10
C ALA A 43 0.49 6.52 -6.13
N GLY A 44 0.34 7.20 -7.25
CA GLY A 44 0.67 8.60 -7.36
C GLY A 44 0.46 9.17 -8.75
N GLU A 45 0.52 10.49 -8.81
CA GLU A 45 0.52 11.26 -10.06
C GLU A 45 1.94 11.67 -10.41
N LEU A 46 2.23 11.64 -11.70
CA LEU A 46 3.54 11.89 -12.25
C LEU A 46 3.44 12.90 -13.40
N THR A 47 4.34 13.87 -13.40
CA THR A 47 4.53 14.80 -14.51
C THR A 47 5.82 14.43 -15.25
N ALA A 48 5.72 14.17 -16.52
CA ALA A 48 6.85 13.91 -17.39
C ALA A 48 7.60 15.20 -17.76
N GLU A 49 8.85 15.08 -18.17
CA GLU A 49 9.66 16.22 -18.64
C GLU A 49 9.01 16.94 -19.84
N SER A 50 8.27 16.21 -20.68
CA SER A 50 7.46 16.76 -21.78
C SER A 50 6.24 17.58 -21.31
N GLY A 51 5.89 17.53 -20.02
CA GLY A 51 4.68 18.11 -19.44
C GLY A 51 3.46 17.19 -19.42
N ARG A 52 3.57 15.97 -20.00
CA ARG A 52 2.49 14.98 -19.94
C ARG A 52 2.22 14.53 -18.52
N GLN A 53 0.95 14.25 -18.25
CA GLN A 53 0.48 13.82 -16.95
C GLN A 53 0.17 12.31 -16.98
N PHE A 54 0.70 11.62 -15.99
CA PHE A 54 0.46 10.20 -15.77
C PHE A 54 0.00 9.94 -14.34
N ALA A 55 -0.64 8.81 -14.12
CA ALA A 55 -0.85 8.26 -12.80
C ALA A 55 -0.51 6.77 -12.81
N PHE A 56 -0.20 6.23 -11.64
CA PHE A 56 0.03 4.80 -11.49
C PHE A 56 -0.54 4.28 -10.19
N LEU A 57 -0.77 2.98 -10.15
CA LEU A 57 -0.98 2.25 -8.92
C LEU A 57 -0.35 0.85 -9.01
N THR A 58 0.06 0.34 -7.86
CA THR A 58 0.43 -1.06 -7.73
C THR A 58 -0.06 -1.63 -6.41
N ILE A 59 -0.42 -2.90 -6.44
CA ILE A 59 -0.82 -3.68 -5.26
C ILE A 59 -0.02 -4.97 -5.26
N PHE A 60 0.57 -5.29 -4.11
CA PHE A 60 1.08 -6.62 -3.80
C PHE A 60 0.22 -7.19 -2.69
N ASN A 61 -0.25 -8.38 -2.87
CA ASN A 61 -0.98 -9.09 -1.83
C ASN A 61 -0.36 -10.44 -1.59
N LYS A 62 -0.02 -10.68 -0.35
CA LYS A 62 0.49 -11.96 0.13
C LYS A 62 -0.56 -12.60 1.03
N ASN A 63 -1.10 -13.72 0.60
CA ASN A 63 -2.05 -14.48 1.39
C ASN A 63 -1.34 -15.48 2.27
N ARG A 64 -1.74 -15.54 3.54
CA ARG A 64 -1.21 -16.47 4.54
C ARG A 64 0.32 -16.54 4.54
N PRO A 65 1.02 -15.42 4.84
CA PRO A 65 2.45 -15.28 4.63
C PRO A 65 3.31 -16.38 5.31
N GLY A 66 2.84 -16.95 6.42
CA GLY A 66 3.53 -18.04 7.13
C GLY A 66 3.29 -19.44 6.55
N GLN A 67 2.54 -19.59 5.45
CA GLN A 67 2.20 -20.88 4.85
C GLN A 67 2.95 -21.10 3.54
N SER A 68 3.14 -22.39 3.19
CA SER A 68 3.91 -22.80 2.02
C SER A 68 3.11 -22.77 0.70
N ILE A 69 1.77 -22.81 0.77
CA ILE A 69 0.89 -22.82 -0.40
C ILE A 69 -0.07 -21.67 -0.26
N VAL A 70 0.08 -20.66 -1.10
CA VAL A 70 -0.60 -19.37 -1.01
C VAL A 70 -1.11 -18.94 -2.39
N ALA A 71 -2.00 -17.97 -2.40
CA ALA A 71 -2.46 -17.30 -3.61
C ALA A 71 -2.02 -15.83 -3.55
N ASP A 72 -0.80 -15.56 -3.97
CA ASP A 72 -0.24 -14.22 -4.01
C ASP A 72 -0.53 -13.54 -5.34
N PHE A 73 -0.55 -12.21 -5.38
CA PHE A 73 -0.62 -11.48 -6.63
C PHE A 73 0.11 -10.14 -6.60
N TYR A 74 0.42 -9.70 -7.80
CA TYR A 74 0.95 -8.39 -8.12
C TYR A 74 0.08 -7.75 -9.20
N THR A 75 -0.30 -6.48 -9.01
CA THR A 75 -1.01 -5.69 -10.01
C THR A 75 -0.26 -4.38 -10.24
N PHE A 76 -0.15 -3.97 -11.51
CA PHE A 76 0.37 -2.69 -11.92
C PHE A 76 -0.57 -2.05 -12.94
N ALA A 77 -0.92 -0.79 -12.72
CA ALA A 77 -1.69 0.01 -13.66
C ALA A 77 -0.98 1.34 -13.91
N LEU A 78 -1.02 1.77 -15.15
CA LEU A 78 -0.46 3.02 -15.62
C LEU A 78 -1.52 3.76 -16.45
N PHE A 79 -1.69 5.05 -16.16
CA PHE A 79 -2.70 5.92 -16.77
C PHE A 79 -1.99 7.08 -17.47
N ASP A 80 -2.35 7.33 -18.71
CA ASP A 80 -2.02 8.54 -19.46
C ASP A 80 -3.21 9.49 -19.34
N LEU A 81 -3.10 10.49 -18.48
CA LEU A 81 -4.22 11.37 -18.14
C LEU A 81 -4.56 12.33 -19.26
N ASP A 82 -3.57 12.72 -20.09
CA ASP A 82 -3.78 13.62 -21.21
C ASP A 82 -4.53 12.95 -22.36
N ASN A 83 -4.27 11.66 -22.60
CA ASN A 83 -4.90 10.88 -23.65
C ASN A 83 -6.13 10.08 -23.18
N GLY A 84 -6.38 10.01 -21.86
CA GLY A 84 -7.46 9.23 -21.30
C GLY A 84 -7.34 7.73 -21.53
N THR A 85 -6.10 7.22 -21.61
CA THR A 85 -5.81 5.80 -21.81
C THR A 85 -5.16 5.19 -20.60
N TYR A 86 -5.31 3.87 -20.45
CA TYR A 86 -4.67 3.15 -19.34
C TYR A 86 -4.26 1.75 -19.76
N GLY A 87 -3.21 1.25 -19.13
CA GLY A 87 -2.77 -0.14 -19.19
C GLY A 87 -2.80 -0.77 -17.81
N THR A 88 -3.23 -2.02 -17.73
CA THR A 88 -3.24 -2.80 -16.48
C THR A 88 -2.59 -4.16 -16.72
N TYR A 89 -1.86 -4.61 -15.72
CA TYR A 89 -1.22 -5.91 -15.68
C TYR A 89 -1.45 -6.55 -14.32
N THR A 90 -1.82 -7.82 -14.30
CA THR A 90 -1.92 -8.61 -13.06
C THR A 90 -1.28 -9.96 -13.28
N ASP A 91 -0.46 -10.37 -12.32
CA ASP A 91 0.17 -11.69 -12.29
C ASP A 91 -0.16 -12.37 -10.96
N TYR A 92 -0.45 -13.67 -11.04
CA TYR A 92 -0.85 -14.49 -9.90
C TYR A 92 0.17 -15.59 -9.64
N ASP A 93 0.44 -15.85 -8.37
CA ASP A 93 1.14 -17.04 -7.88
C ASP A 93 0.16 -17.88 -7.07
N MET A 94 -0.52 -18.82 -7.73
CA MET A 94 -1.62 -19.55 -7.11
C MET A 94 -1.67 -21.02 -7.53
N PRO A 95 -2.33 -21.88 -6.72
CA PRO A 95 -2.58 -23.27 -7.07
C PRO A 95 -3.40 -23.42 -8.38
N PRO A 96 -3.15 -24.44 -9.19
CA PRO A 96 -2.18 -25.54 -8.95
C PRO A 96 -0.75 -25.23 -9.42
N ALA A 97 -0.50 -24.09 -10.08
CA ALA A 97 0.80 -23.82 -10.70
C ALA A 97 1.95 -23.76 -9.68
N ASN A 98 1.72 -23.08 -8.55
CA ASN A 98 2.72 -22.96 -7.48
C ASN A 98 2.90 -24.25 -6.64
N MET A 99 2.10 -25.28 -6.89
CA MET A 99 2.24 -26.62 -6.28
C MET A 99 3.03 -27.60 -7.14
N ALA A 100 3.42 -27.22 -8.35
CA ALA A 100 4.16 -28.09 -9.25
C ALA A 100 5.54 -28.45 -8.67
N PRO A 101 6.07 -29.65 -8.92
CA PRO A 101 7.40 -30.03 -8.47
C PRO A 101 8.45 -29.02 -8.95
N GLY A 102 9.21 -28.43 -8.01
CA GLY A 102 10.23 -27.43 -8.32
C GLY A 102 9.72 -26.01 -8.50
N ALA A 103 8.41 -25.75 -8.34
CA ALA A 103 7.87 -24.40 -8.30
C ALA A 103 8.51 -23.60 -7.16
N ARG A 104 8.76 -22.31 -7.44
CA ARG A 104 9.27 -21.37 -6.43
C ARG A 104 8.23 -20.28 -6.25
N PRO A 105 8.06 -19.73 -5.03
CA PRO A 105 7.22 -18.55 -4.83
C PRO A 105 7.69 -17.41 -5.75
N LYS A 106 6.76 -16.69 -6.34
CA LYS A 106 7.07 -15.51 -7.14
C LYS A 106 7.37 -14.29 -6.26
N MET A 107 6.75 -14.22 -5.07
CA MET A 107 6.90 -13.12 -4.13
C MET A 107 7.86 -13.49 -3.01
N PHE A 108 8.84 -12.61 -2.78
CA PHE A 108 9.77 -12.65 -1.65
C PHE A 108 9.64 -11.37 -0.86
N THR A 109 9.57 -11.48 0.47
CA THR A 109 9.40 -10.35 1.40
C THR A 109 10.26 -10.57 2.64
N ASP A 110 10.83 -9.49 3.20
CA ASP A 110 11.49 -9.51 4.51
C ASP A 110 10.47 -9.21 5.63
N THR A 111 10.71 -9.71 6.84
CA THR A 111 9.85 -9.48 8.02
C THR A 111 10.27 -8.29 8.85
N GLY A 112 11.49 -7.80 8.69
CA GLY A 112 12.06 -6.73 9.51
C GLY A 112 11.96 -5.34 8.89
N HIS A 113 11.70 -5.25 7.60
CA HIS A 113 11.60 -3.99 6.84
C HIS A 113 10.99 -4.27 5.46
N LEU A 114 10.73 -3.23 4.70
CA LEU A 114 10.27 -3.38 3.32
C LEU A 114 11.45 -3.76 2.41
N ASP A 115 11.48 -5.02 2.01
CA ASP A 115 12.33 -5.54 0.95
C ASP A 115 11.55 -6.62 0.22
N MET A 116 10.86 -6.22 -0.85
CA MET A 116 9.97 -7.06 -1.61
C MET A 116 10.39 -7.17 -3.05
N THR A 117 10.32 -8.39 -3.58
CA THR A 117 10.48 -8.68 -4.99
C THR A 117 9.36 -9.59 -5.47
N TYR A 118 9.03 -9.48 -6.76
CA TYR A 118 8.06 -10.35 -7.41
C TYR A 118 8.56 -10.73 -8.82
N ASP A 119 8.69 -12.02 -9.09
CA ASP A 119 9.07 -12.54 -10.40
C ASP A 119 7.82 -12.75 -11.26
N SER A 120 7.39 -11.70 -11.98
CA SER A 120 6.22 -11.74 -12.83
C SER A 120 6.52 -12.31 -14.23
N GLY A 121 5.47 -12.64 -14.98
CA GLY A 121 5.60 -12.99 -16.39
C GLY A 121 6.15 -11.88 -17.27
N ALA A 122 6.03 -10.61 -16.85
CA ALA A 122 6.57 -9.45 -17.56
C ALA A 122 8.00 -9.08 -17.12
N GLY A 123 8.51 -9.65 -16.04
CA GLY A 123 9.86 -9.40 -15.53
C GLY A 123 9.94 -9.28 -14.02
N HIS A 124 11.10 -8.86 -13.55
CA HIS A 124 11.41 -8.72 -12.13
C HIS A 124 10.91 -7.37 -11.60
N VAL A 125 10.15 -7.41 -10.50
CA VAL A 125 9.53 -6.27 -9.81
C VAL A 125 10.21 -6.09 -8.46
N VAL A 126 10.38 -4.86 -8.04
CA VAL A 126 11.06 -4.51 -6.77
C VAL A 126 10.31 -3.39 -6.06
N TRP A 127 10.17 -3.51 -4.75
CA TRP A 127 9.85 -2.40 -3.87
C TRP A 127 10.59 -2.59 -2.55
N ARG A 128 11.58 -1.73 -2.29
CA ARG A 128 12.44 -1.88 -1.11
C ARG A 128 12.81 -0.55 -0.48
N THR A 129 13.07 -0.56 0.82
CA THR A 129 13.63 0.58 1.55
C THR A 129 15.08 0.80 1.14
N CYS A 130 15.41 2.04 0.77
CA CYS A 130 16.76 2.46 0.43
C CYS A 130 17.72 2.35 1.64
N ARG A 131 19.00 2.24 1.34
CA ARG A 131 20.08 2.23 2.35
C ARG A 131 21.10 3.33 2.08
N ASP A 132 21.60 3.90 3.16
CA ASP A 132 22.71 4.85 3.09
C ASP A 132 24.07 4.17 2.79
N GLU A 133 25.13 4.95 2.70
CA GLU A 133 26.49 4.48 2.46
C GLU A 133 26.98 3.49 3.54
N GLN A 134 26.48 3.61 4.76
CA GLN A 134 26.76 2.70 5.88
C GLN A 134 25.81 1.50 5.92
N ARG A 135 24.96 1.30 4.88
CA ARG A 135 23.97 0.24 4.73
C ARG A 135 22.82 0.28 5.75
N ARG A 136 22.61 1.39 6.44
CA ARG A 136 21.46 1.60 7.32
C ARG A 136 20.24 1.95 6.48
N LEU A 137 19.06 1.50 6.91
CA LEU A 137 17.79 1.86 6.25
C LEU A 137 17.57 3.37 6.34
N ILE A 138 17.16 3.96 5.23
CA ILE A 138 16.72 5.36 5.17
C ILE A 138 15.20 5.35 5.34
N PRO A 139 14.67 5.90 6.45
CA PRO A 139 13.26 5.80 6.78
C PRO A 139 12.34 6.22 5.64
N TYR A 140 11.36 5.38 5.31
CA TYR A 140 10.29 5.61 4.33
C TYR A 140 10.78 6.06 2.95
N THR A 141 12.02 5.75 2.62
CA THR A 141 12.63 6.08 1.32
C THR A 141 12.77 4.79 0.52
N TYR A 142 12.20 4.74 -0.68
CA TYR A 142 12.06 3.50 -1.43
C TYR A 142 12.62 3.58 -2.84
N ASP A 143 13.18 2.45 -3.29
CA ASP A 143 13.33 2.14 -4.70
C ASP A 143 12.14 1.26 -5.13
N VAL A 144 11.44 1.70 -6.18
CA VAL A 144 10.27 1.02 -6.74
C VAL A 144 10.54 0.77 -8.22
N GLY A 145 10.53 -0.49 -8.63
CA GLY A 145 10.67 -0.91 -10.02
C GLY A 145 9.50 -1.80 -10.41
N LEU A 146 8.58 -1.29 -11.23
CA LEU A 146 7.36 -1.98 -11.66
C LEU A 146 7.44 -2.33 -13.14
N VAL A 147 6.99 -3.52 -13.49
CA VAL A 147 6.91 -3.96 -14.89
C VAL A 147 5.57 -4.63 -15.17
N GLY A 148 5.09 -4.49 -16.39
CA GLY A 148 3.86 -5.09 -16.85
C GLY A 148 3.78 -5.09 -18.38
N THR A 149 2.68 -5.62 -18.87
CA THR A 149 2.32 -5.57 -20.30
C THR A 149 0.87 -5.15 -20.36
N ASP A 150 0.56 -4.14 -21.14
CA ASP A 150 -0.82 -3.71 -21.32
C ASP A 150 -1.64 -4.70 -22.17
N PRO A 151 -2.96 -4.55 -22.27
CA PRO A 151 -3.80 -5.43 -23.08
C PRO A 151 -3.47 -5.42 -24.61
N ALA A 152 -2.78 -4.38 -25.11
CA ALA A 152 -2.33 -4.31 -26.49
C ALA A 152 -1.01 -5.05 -26.74
N GLY A 153 -0.32 -5.47 -25.65
CA GLY A 153 0.97 -6.15 -25.70
C GLY A 153 2.16 -5.21 -25.55
N ASP A 154 1.94 -3.93 -25.28
CA ASP A 154 2.99 -2.96 -25.06
C ASP A 154 3.59 -3.10 -23.67
N ALA A 155 4.91 -3.10 -23.59
CA ALA A 155 5.62 -3.17 -22.31
C ALA A 155 5.42 -1.88 -21.51
N MET A 156 5.11 -2.03 -20.22
CA MET A 156 5.03 -0.96 -19.23
C MET A 156 6.15 -1.13 -18.20
N ARG A 157 6.85 -0.06 -17.89
CA ARG A 157 7.86 -0.02 -16.84
C ARG A 157 7.85 1.33 -16.13
N LEU A 158 7.97 1.30 -14.81
CA LEU A 158 8.09 2.49 -13.96
C LEU A 158 9.18 2.23 -12.92
N ASP A 159 10.23 3.03 -12.96
CA ASP A 159 11.31 3.01 -11.98
C ASP A 159 11.30 4.32 -11.22
N LEU A 160 11.09 4.28 -9.91
CA LEU A 160 10.97 5.46 -9.04
C LEU A 160 11.89 5.36 -7.83
N ASN A 161 12.48 6.49 -7.45
CA ASN A 161 12.90 6.77 -6.10
C ASN A 161 11.79 7.57 -5.40
N VAL A 162 11.36 7.11 -4.24
CA VAL A 162 10.24 7.68 -3.48
C VAL A 162 10.76 8.13 -2.12
N THR A 163 10.51 9.38 -1.76
CA THR A 163 10.97 9.98 -0.50
C THR A 163 9.82 10.60 0.28
N PRO A 164 9.83 10.52 1.63
CA PRO A 164 8.74 11.02 2.44
C PRO A 164 8.82 12.54 2.62
N SER A 165 7.68 13.22 2.59
CA SER A 165 7.56 14.60 3.06
C SER A 165 6.74 14.72 4.36
N ARG A 166 6.04 13.65 4.75
CA ARG A 166 5.16 13.59 5.93
C ARG A 166 5.33 12.29 6.70
N ALA A 167 4.96 12.31 7.97
CA ALA A 167 4.89 11.10 8.81
C ALA A 167 3.85 10.10 8.28
N PRO A 168 4.02 8.80 8.54
CA PRO A 168 2.93 7.85 8.38
C PRO A 168 1.79 8.18 9.33
N VAL A 169 0.56 7.80 8.94
CA VAL A 169 -0.67 8.07 9.68
C VAL A 169 -1.38 6.75 9.96
N PRO A 170 -1.76 6.46 11.22
CA PRO A 170 -2.59 5.29 11.51
C PRO A 170 -4.00 5.54 10.95
N LEU A 171 -4.57 4.58 10.24
CA LEU A 171 -5.91 4.73 9.71
C LEU A 171 -6.92 4.92 10.86
N GLY A 172 -7.84 5.88 10.73
CA GLY A 172 -8.74 6.27 11.80
C GLY A 172 -8.11 7.20 12.86
N GLY A 173 -6.91 7.73 12.61
CA GLY A 173 -6.23 8.67 13.51
C GLY A 173 -6.06 8.15 14.94
N ALA A 174 -6.17 9.02 15.91
CA ALA A 174 -6.09 8.67 17.34
C ALA A 174 -7.31 7.89 17.86
N GLU A 175 -8.43 7.92 17.15
CA GLU A 175 -9.64 7.22 17.57
C GLU A 175 -9.52 5.70 17.42
N TYR A 176 -8.98 5.24 16.29
CA TYR A 176 -8.82 3.82 16.00
C TYR A 176 -7.37 3.34 16.06
N ASN A 177 -6.40 4.25 16.06
CA ASN A 177 -4.96 3.92 16.15
C ASN A 177 -4.51 2.84 15.15
N GLY A 178 -5.00 2.92 13.91
CA GLY A 178 -4.69 1.97 12.86
C GLY A 178 -5.37 0.61 12.98
N LYS A 179 -6.20 0.40 14.00
CA LYS A 179 -6.98 -0.83 14.19
C LYS A 179 -8.38 -0.64 13.64
N ILE A 180 -8.64 -1.27 12.52
CA ILE A 180 -9.94 -1.19 11.85
C ILE A 180 -10.65 -2.54 11.89
N GLU A 181 -11.98 -2.52 11.93
CA GLU A 181 -12.74 -3.72 11.62
C GLU A 181 -12.87 -3.85 10.11
N CYS A 182 -12.36 -4.91 9.53
CA CYS A 182 -12.50 -5.19 8.11
C CYS A 182 -13.11 -6.58 7.92
N PHE A 183 -14.19 -6.64 7.15
CA PHE A 183 -14.93 -7.89 6.89
C PHE A 183 -15.36 -8.65 8.16
N GLY A 184 -15.70 -7.93 9.22
CA GLY A 184 -16.10 -8.51 10.50
C GLY A 184 -14.94 -8.99 11.37
N GLN A 185 -13.71 -8.56 11.07
CA GLN A 185 -12.52 -8.88 11.83
C GLN A 185 -12.02 -7.62 12.54
N ALA A 186 -12.10 -7.66 13.85
CA ALA A 186 -11.42 -6.68 14.69
C ALA A 186 -9.90 -6.82 14.56
N ASP A 187 -9.17 -5.77 14.86
CA ASP A 187 -7.71 -5.75 14.86
C ASP A 187 -7.05 -5.98 13.49
N THR A 188 -7.73 -5.62 12.40
CA THR A 188 -7.06 -5.39 11.12
C THR A 188 -6.25 -4.12 11.24
N TYR A 189 -4.94 -4.22 11.01
CA TYR A 189 -4.05 -3.07 11.06
C TYR A 189 -3.94 -2.39 9.72
N SER A 190 -3.90 -1.06 9.73
CA SER A 190 -3.63 -0.25 8.55
C SER A 190 -2.99 1.08 8.92
N TYR A 191 -2.02 1.49 8.11
CA TYR A 191 -1.50 2.86 8.10
C TYR A 191 -1.29 3.32 6.65
N PHE A 192 -1.24 4.62 6.46
CA PHE A 192 -0.92 5.20 5.17
C PHE A 192 0.08 6.36 5.33
N GLN A 193 0.72 6.73 4.23
CA GLN A 193 1.64 7.86 4.18
C GLN A 193 1.45 8.58 2.85
N THR A 194 1.17 9.88 2.91
CA THR A 194 0.91 10.73 1.74
C THR A 194 2.01 11.75 1.53
N GLY A 195 1.89 12.55 0.47
CA GLY A 195 2.86 13.57 0.15
C GLY A 195 4.23 13.00 -0.22
N MET A 196 4.29 11.75 -0.69
CA MET A 196 5.54 11.15 -1.12
C MET A 196 6.03 11.83 -2.39
N THR A 197 7.27 12.32 -2.36
CA THR A 197 7.96 12.86 -3.53
C THR A 197 8.55 11.71 -4.34
N MET A 198 8.35 11.73 -5.64
CA MET A 198 8.76 10.68 -6.55
C MET A 198 9.58 11.26 -7.69
N THR A 199 10.67 10.57 -8.05
CA THR A 199 11.48 10.90 -9.23
C THR A 199 11.91 9.62 -9.92
N GLY A 200 11.96 9.62 -11.25
CA GLY A 200 12.39 8.41 -11.95
C GLY A 200 12.13 8.42 -13.45
N THR A 201 11.87 7.26 -14.00
CA THR A 201 11.62 7.06 -15.42
C THR A 201 10.39 6.21 -15.67
N LEU A 202 9.62 6.58 -16.67
CA LEU A 202 8.45 5.87 -17.16
C LEU A 202 8.71 5.39 -18.58
N ARG A 203 8.38 4.13 -18.88
CA ARG A 203 8.36 3.60 -20.22
C ARG A 203 7.01 2.91 -20.48
N TRP A 204 6.38 3.23 -21.60
CA TRP A 204 5.16 2.58 -22.05
C TRP A 204 5.17 2.50 -23.59
N GLY A 205 5.26 1.29 -24.11
CA GLY A 205 5.47 1.04 -25.54
C GLY A 205 6.74 1.74 -26.04
N SER A 206 6.57 2.68 -26.95
CA SER A 206 7.66 3.50 -27.50
C SER A 206 7.93 4.79 -26.71
N THR A 207 7.09 5.14 -25.73
CA THR A 207 7.28 6.32 -24.87
C THR A 207 8.29 6.00 -23.79
N GLU A 208 9.28 6.88 -23.60
CA GLU A 208 10.22 6.86 -22.47
C GLU A 208 10.44 8.28 -22.00
N GLU A 209 10.17 8.57 -20.73
CA GLU A 209 10.24 9.90 -20.17
C GLU A 209 10.79 9.88 -18.73
N SER A 210 11.54 10.94 -18.39
CA SER A 210 11.83 11.26 -16.99
C SER A 210 10.55 11.81 -16.34
N VAL A 211 10.25 11.37 -15.13
CA VAL A 211 9.04 11.76 -14.41
C VAL A 211 9.33 12.23 -12.99
N THR A 212 8.48 13.13 -12.50
CA THR A 212 8.47 13.61 -11.12
C THR A 212 7.05 13.65 -10.58
N GLY A 213 6.88 13.54 -9.27
CA GLY A 213 5.58 13.67 -8.60
C GLY A 213 5.75 14.06 -7.14
N SER A 214 4.73 14.64 -6.54
CA SER A 214 4.71 15.04 -5.12
C SER A 214 3.45 14.58 -4.36
N ALA A 215 2.57 13.86 -5.03
CA ALA A 215 1.31 13.34 -4.50
C ALA A 215 1.32 11.80 -4.44
N GLY A 216 2.44 11.22 -4.02
CA GLY A 216 2.53 9.78 -3.79
C GLY A 216 1.82 9.38 -2.51
N HIS A 217 1.17 8.21 -2.55
CA HIS A 217 0.45 7.60 -1.45
C HIS A 217 0.90 6.16 -1.28
N VAL A 218 1.38 5.84 -0.10
CA VAL A 218 1.70 4.48 0.34
C VAL A 218 0.65 4.03 1.34
N ASP A 219 0.14 2.82 1.19
CA ASP A 219 -0.83 2.21 2.11
C ASP A 219 -0.39 0.79 2.47
N ARG A 220 -0.59 0.42 3.71
CA ARG A 220 -0.28 -0.89 4.26
C ARG A 220 -1.45 -1.40 5.06
N GLN A 221 -1.81 -2.67 4.83
CA GLN A 221 -2.88 -3.33 5.57
C GLN A 221 -2.57 -4.81 5.77
N TRP A 222 -2.78 -5.31 6.98
CA TRP A 222 -2.67 -6.73 7.28
C TRP A 222 -3.80 -7.19 8.19
N PHE A 223 -4.28 -8.39 7.92
CA PHE A 223 -5.44 -8.98 8.57
C PHE A 223 -5.01 -10.07 9.52
N PRO A 224 -5.57 -10.14 10.74
CA PRO A 224 -5.24 -11.23 11.65
C PRO A 224 -5.62 -12.59 11.06
N MET A 225 -4.89 -13.62 11.48
CA MET A 225 -5.20 -14.99 11.10
C MET A 225 -6.52 -15.42 11.75
N ILE A 226 -7.45 -15.94 10.97
CA ILE A 226 -8.73 -16.44 11.47
C ILE A 226 -8.71 -17.95 11.47
N ALA A 227 -9.10 -18.54 12.62
CA ALA A 227 -9.22 -19.99 12.75
C ALA A 227 -10.35 -20.59 11.89
N ASN A 228 -11.37 -19.79 11.55
CA ASN A 228 -12.48 -20.18 10.69
C ASN A 228 -12.81 -19.01 9.76
N SER A 229 -12.72 -19.21 8.48
CA SER A 229 -12.84 -18.23 7.39
C SER A 229 -14.24 -17.58 7.22
N GLY A 230 -15.06 -17.51 8.26
CA GLY A 230 -16.44 -17.05 8.17
C GLY A 230 -16.74 -15.73 8.87
N GLY A 231 -15.82 -15.12 9.62
CA GLY A 231 -16.13 -13.99 10.49
C GLY A 231 -17.13 -14.33 11.60
N PRO A 232 -17.40 -13.45 12.57
CA PRO A 232 -18.31 -13.73 13.69
C PRO A 232 -19.75 -14.04 13.26
N ASP A 233 -20.18 -13.56 12.10
CA ASP A 233 -21.52 -13.73 11.54
C ASP A 233 -21.61 -14.70 10.35
N GLY A 234 -20.49 -15.31 9.96
CA GLY A 234 -20.43 -16.28 8.86
C GLY A 234 -20.71 -15.70 7.46
N ASN A 235 -20.94 -14.40 7.32
CA ASN A 235 -21.42 -13.77 6.09
C ASN A 235 -20.42 -12.79 5.46
N VAL A 236 -19.15 -13.16 5.42
CA VAL A 236 -18.08 -12.32 4.78
C VAL A 236 -18.42 -11.99 3.32
N ARG A 237 -19.14 -12.87 2.61
CA ARG A 237 -19.50 -12.66 1.20
C ARG A 237 -20.51 -11.54 0.95
N ALA A 238 -21.27 -11.13 1.97
CA ALA A 238 -22.21 -10.03 1.86
C ALA A 238 -21.55 -8.66 2.06
N ARG A 239 -20.30 -8.61 2.54
CA ARG A 239 -19.58 -7.37 2.82
C ARG A 239 -18.63 -7.02 1.68
N SER A 240 -18.44 -5.73 1.45
CA SER A 240 -17.46 -5.18 0.55
C SER A 240 -16.95 -3.86 1.12
N HIS A 241 -15.95 -3.28 0.46
CA HIS A 241 -15.45 -1.98 0.83
C HIS A 241 -15.14 -1.14 -0.41
N GLU A 242 -15.18 0.15 -0.21
CA GLU A 242 -14.60 1.17 -1.07
C GLU A 242 -13.42 1.78 -0.32
N TRP A 243 -12.37 2.06 -1.05
CA TRP A 243 -11.24 2.81 -0.56
C TRP A 243 -10.87 3.89 -1.58
N ARG A 244 -10.65 5.10 -1.10
CA ARG A 244 -10.32 6.25 -1.94
C ARG A 244 -9.20 7.05 -1.28
N THR A 245 -8.26 7.50 -2.09
CA THR A 245 -7.28 8.51 -1.70
C THR A 245 -7.58 9.79 -2.45
N ILE A 246 -7.53 10.92 -1.76
CA ILE A 246 -7.78 12.22 -2.34
C ILE A 246 -6.65 13.15 -1.89
N ASN A 247 -5.98 13.76 -2.87
CA ASN A 247 -4.99 14.79 -2.62
C ASN A 247 -5.64 16.15 -2.95
N LEU A 248 -5.68 17.06 -1.96
CA LEU A 248 -6.23 18.37 -2.12
C LEU A 248 -5.12 19.42 -2.34
N ASP A 249 -5.39 20.44 -3.12
CA ASP A 249 -4.45 21.52 -3.45
C ASP A 249 -4.10 22.43 -2.26
N ASN A 250 -4.89 22.36 -1.18
CA ASN A 250 -4.61 23.04 0.09
C ASN A 250 -3.59 22.30 0.98
N GLY A 251 -3.07 21.17 0.53
CA GLY A 251 -2.08 20.37 1.23
C GLY A 251 -2.66 19.36 2.24
N VAL A 252 -3.96 19.15 2.24
CA VAL A 252 -4.64 18.09 3.00
C VAL A 252 -4.89 16.90 2.09
N ASP A 253 -4.48 15.72 2.52
CA ASP A 253 -4.78 14.47 1.86
C ASP A 253 -5.74 13.65 2.70
N LEU A 254 -6.56 12.83 2.05
CA LEU A 254 -7.58 12.01 2.68
C LEU A 254 -7.39 10.54 2.29
N SER A 255 -7.49 9.66 3.28
CA SER A 255 -7.74 8.24 3.07
C SER A 255 -9.17 7.95 3.54
N ILE A 256 -10.03 7.55 2.61
CA ILE A 256 -11.45 7.27 2.87
C ILE A 256 -11.67 5.78 2.78
N TRP A 257 -12.26 5.22 3.81
CA TRP A 257 -12.61 3.82 3.91
C TRP A 257 -14.10 3.69 4.20
N ARG A 258 -14.81 2.93 3.36
CA ARG A 258 -16.23 2.65 3.55
C ARG A 258 -16.49 1.17 3.38
N GLN A 259 -16.92 0.52 4.44
CA GLN A 259 -17.46 -0.83 4.34
C GLN A 259 -18.97 -0.77 4.11
N PHE A 260 -19.49 -1.68 3.32
CA PHE A 260 -20.90 -1.72 2.99
C PHE A 260 -21.41 -3.16 2.77
N ASP A 261 -22.71 -3.32 3.00
CA ASP A 261 -23.42 -4.54 2.64
C ASP A 261 -23.69 -4.55 1.12
N ARG A 262 -23.28 -5.61 0.46
CA ARG A 262 -23.44 -5.78 -1.00
C ARG A 262 -24.89 -5.88 -1.46
N THR A 263 -25.82 -6.23 -0.56
CA THR A 263 -27.24 -6.45 -0.90
C THR A 263 -28.04 -5.15 -0.93
N ASN A 264 -27.68 -4.19 -0.11
CA ASN A 264 -28.43 -2.95 0.06
C ASN A 264 -27.57 -1.68 -0.03
N HIS A 265 -26.25 -1.83 -0.16
CA HIS A 265 -25.25 -0.76 -0.21
C HIS A 265 -25.19 0.15 1.03
N ASN A 266 -25.82 -0.27 2.14
CA ASN A 266 -25.74 0.48 3.38
C ASN A 266 -24.34 0.41 3.98
N ALA A 267 -23.84 1.54 4.46
CA ALA A 267 -22.59 1.59 5.19
C ALA A 267 -22.65 0.73 6.45
N LEU A 268 -21.56 0.00 6.69
CA LEU A 268 -21.38 -0.84 7.86
C LEU A 268 -20.48 -0.11 8.86
N GLN A 269 -20.95 -0.03 10.09
CA GLN A 269 -20.17 0.49 11.22
C GLN A 269 -19.61 -0.68 12.04
N PRO A 270 -18.54 -0.52 12.85
CA PRO A 270 -18.07 0.78 13.32
C PRO A 270 -17.10 1.51 12.40
N PHE A 271 -16.51 0.88 11.37
CA PHE A 271 -15.45 1.52 10.63
C PHE A 271 -15.83 1.87 9.19
N SER A 272 -16.27 3.11 9.03
CA SER A 272 -16.35 3.81 7.74
C SER A 272 -16.08 5.28 8.01
N GLY A 273 -15.14 5.88 7.32
CA GLY A 273 -14.80 7.28 7.54
C GLY A 273 -13.61 7.76 6.72
N ALA A 274 -13.22 9.01 6.95
CA ALA A 274 -12.08 9.65 6.35
C ALA A 274 -11.02 9.96 7.41
N THR A 275 -9.76 9.66 7.10
CA THR A 275 -8.60 10.06 7.90
C THR A 275 -7.80 11.09 7.12
N THR A 276 -7.44 12.21 7.75
CA THR A 276 -6.62 13.26 7.14
C THR A 276 -5.14 13.00 7.31
N SER A 277 -4.35 13.51 6.38
CA SER A 277 -2.90 13.68 6.48
C SER A 277 -2.54 15.06 5.97
N SER A 278 -1.92 15.89 6.80
CA SER A 278 -1.53 17.24 6.43
C SER A 278 -0.27 17.66 7.17
N GLY A 279 0.77 18.07 6.46
CA GLY A 279 1.98 18.68 6.99
C GLY A 279 2.39 18.20 8.40
N ASP A 280 2.39 19.13 9.35
CA ASP A 280 2.74 18.88 10.76
C ASP A 280 1.52 18.79 11.69
N ALA A 281 0.29 18.82 11.15
CA ALA A 281 -0.91 18.69 11.96
C ALA A 281 -1.19 17.21 12.28
N ASP A 282 -1.74 16.98 13.49
CA ASP A 282 -2.21 15.66 13.88
C ASP A 282 -3.32 15.17 12.93
N PRO A 283 -3.36 13.88 12.61
CA PRO A 283 -4.42 13.34 11.75
C PRO A 283 -5.77 13.43 12.44
N GLU A 284 -6.78 13.85 11.70
CA GLU A 284 -8.16 13.88 12.13
C GLU A 284 -8.94 12.73 11.48
N PHE A 285 -9.93 12.21 12.20
CA PHE A 285 -10.85 11.20 11.70
C PHE A 285 -12.28 11.73 11.74
N ALA A 286 -13.05 11.48 10.67
CA ALA A 286 -14.46 11.78 10.58
C ALA A 286 -15.21 10.55 10.05
N ASP A 287 -16.24 10.11 10.78
CA ASP A 287 -17.13 9.00 10.40
C ASP A 287 -18.44 9.45 9.75
N ASP A 288 -18.79 10.74 9.86
CA ASP A 288 -19.95 11.36 9.24
C ASP A 288 -19.57 11.94 7.87
N ILE A 289 -19.35 11.04 6.91
CA ILE A 289 -19.04 11.41 5.53
C ILE A 289 -20.09 10.84 4.58
N GLU A 290 -20.62 11.70 3.70
CA GLU A 290 -21.42 11.29 2.55
C GLU A 290 -20.48 11.13 1.33
N VAL A 291 -20.48 9.93 0.73
CA VAL A 291 -19.63 9.60 -0.43
C VAL A 291 -20.49 9.10 -1.59
#